data_f4c496f0d444578880e4d5970ac88d1e
#
_entry.id   f4c496f0d444578880e4d5970ac88d1e
#
_cell.length_a   1.000
_cell.length_b   1.000
_cell.length_c   1.000
_cell.angle_alpha   90.00
_cell.angle_beta   90.00
_cell.angle_gamma   90.00
#
_symmetry.space_group_name_H-M   'P 1'
#
loop_
_entity.id
_entity.type
_entity.pdbx_description
1 polymer ?
#
loop_
_entity_poly.entity_id
_entity_poly.type
_entity_poly.pdbx_seq_one_letter_code
_entity_poly.pdbx_strand_id
1 'polypeptide(L)'
;MARVSSILIYPDRDQPGQTLGTSYVSPEGLDGDRRKKSPVHLVAVGDYIDLHPRANLIVDIESEALHGLVGRRLRIGSVQLDVTSLAGDCAGVYADVPVPGDVSVGDELLVGVSSE
;
A
#
# COMPACT_ATOMS: atom_id res chain seq x y z
N MET A 1 2.31 -12.72 -11.14
CA MET A 1 1.98 -12.53 -9.73
C MET A 1 2.38 -11.15 -9.28
N ALA A 2 1.52 -10.51 -8.51
CA ALA A 2 1.79 -9.16 -8.06
C ALA A 2 2.77 -9.17 -6.88
N ARG A 3 3.74 -8.28 -6.92
CA ARG A 3 4.76 -8.15 -5.87
C ARG A 3 4.96 -6.69 -5.52
N VAL A 4 5.45 -6.44 -4.32
CA VAL A 4 5.79 -5.09 -3.90
C VAL A 4 7.05 -4.66 -4.64
N SER A 5 6.93 -3.59 -5.43
CA SER A 5 8.05 -3.04 -6.19
C SER A 5 8.84 -2.01 -5.39
N SER A 6 8.16 -1.21 -4.58
CA SER A 6 8.81 -0.17 -3.78
C SER A 6 8.00 0.09 -2.53
N ILE A 7 8.70 0.51 -1.47
CA ILE A 7 8.10 0.93 -0.22
C ILE A 7 8.60 2.33 0.07
N LEU A 8 7.68 3.26 0.35
CA LEU A 8 8.02 4.65 0.60
C LEU A 8 7.31 5.17 1.83
N ILE A 9 8.02 6.00 2.58
CA ILE A 9 7.43 6.76 3.67
C ILE A 9 7.67 8.25 3.43
N TYR A 10 6.80 9.06 4.00
CA TYR A 10 6.85 10.51 3.84
C TYR A 10 6.76 11.14 5.23
N PRO A 11 7.87 11.14 5.98
CA PRO A 11 7.84 11.66 7.36
C PRO A 11 7.51 13.14 7.40
N ASP A 12 7.92 13.89 6.37
CA ASP A 12 7.70 15.32 6.26
C ASP A 12 6.85 15.63 5.05
N ARG A 13 5.90 16.57 5.25
CA ARG A 13 5.01 16.99 4.18
C ARG A 13 5.77 17.58 3.00
N ASP A 14 6.82 18.35 3.27
CA ASP A 14 7.52 19.14 2.25
C ASP A 14 8.78 18.48 1.73
N GLN A 15 9.06 17.24 2.14
CA GLN A 15 10.25 16.52 1.73
C GLN A 15 9.90 15.37 0.79
N PRO A 16 10.85 14.96 -0.05
CA PRO A 16 10.65 13.76 -0.86
C PRO A 16 10.48 12.54 0.00
N GLY A 17 9.84 11.51 -0.54
CA GLY A 17 9.67 10.25 0.16
C GLY A 17 11.00 9.53 0.34
N GLN A 18 11.04 8.68 1.34
CA GLN A 18 12.18 7.81 1.62
C GLN A 18 11.85 6.41 1.15
N THR A 19 12.75 5.83 0.38
CA THR A 19 12.59 4.46 -0.13
C THR A 19 13.15 3.48 0.88
N LEU A 20 12.38 2.45 1.20
CA LEU A 20 12.78 1.44 2.17
C LEU A 20 12.78 0.06 1.52
N GLY A 21 13.66 -0.82 1.99
CA GLY A 21 13.65 -2.23 1.57
C GLY A 21 12.64 -3.04 2.35
N THR A 22 12.36 -2.63 3.59
CA THR A 22 11.41 -3.29 4.47
C THR A 22 10.81 -2.25 5.40
N SER A 23 9.61 -2.54 5.90
CA SER A 23 8.93 -1.63 6.83
C SER A 23 7.99 -2.42 7.73
N TYR A 24 7.87 -1.97 8.98
CA TYR A 24 6.82 -2.44 9.86
C TYR A 24 5.56 -1.62 9.59
N VAL A 25 4.43 -2.30 9.45
CA VAL A 25 3.15 -1.66 9.17
C VAL A 25 2.25 -1.87 10.38
N SER A 26 1.88 -0.79 11.04
CA SER A 26 1.00 -0.81 12.20
C SER A 26 -0.40 -0.34 11.79
N PRO A 27 -1.39 -0.42 12.70
CA PRO A 27 -2.72 0.14 12.38
C PRO A 27 -2.71 1.63 12.03
N GLU A 28 -1.64 2.33 12.36
CA GLU A 28 -1.50 3.76 12.03
C GLU A 28 -0.78 4.00 10.72
N GLY A 29 -0.25 2.95 10.11
CA GLY A 29 0.47 3.04 8.85
C GLY A 29 1.89 2.52 8.95
N LEU A 30 2.73 2.85 7.98
CA LEU A 30 4.12 2.41 7.96
C LEU A 30 4.92 3.17 9.01
N ASP A 31 5.83 2.44 9.65
CA ASP A 31 6.69 3.04 10.66
C ASP A 31 7.50 4.20 10.06
N GLY A 32 7.48 5.34 10.72
CA GLY A 32 8.16 6.54 10.26
C GLY A 32 7.38 7.37 9.27
N ASP A 33 6.25 6.89 8.78
CA ASP A 33 5.42 7.66 7.88
C ASP A 33 4.58 8.67 8.65
N ARG A 34 4.25 9.77 7.99
CA ARG A 34 3.39 10.78 8.58
C ARG A 34 1.98 10.22 8.73
N ARG A 35 1.32 10.52 9.84
CA ARG A 35 -0.06 10.08 10.03
C ARG A 35 -0.97 10.71 8.99
N LYS A 36 -1.85 9.88 8.45
CA LYS A 36 -2.79 10.27 7.41
C LYS A 36 -4.17 9.74 7.77
N LYS A 37 -5.15 10.21 7.01
CA LYS A 37 -6.53 9.76 7.14
C LYS A 37 -6.65 8.25 6.95
N SER A 38 -5.94 7.73 5.97
CA SER A 38 -5.88 6.27 5.72
C SER A 38 -4.45 5.82 5.97
N PRO A 39 -4.26 4.71 6.69
CA PRO A 39 -2.90 4.32 7.09
C PRO A 39 -2.01 3.88 5.94
N VAL A 40 -2.57 3.26 4.90
CA VAL A 40 -1.77 2.73 3.79
C VAL A 40 -2.38 3.13 2.46
N HIS A 41 -1.51 3.58 1.55
CA HIS A 41 -1.89 3.92 0.18
C HIS A 41 -1.12 3.02 -0.77
N LEU A 42 -1.83 2.20 -1.54
CA LEU A 42 -1.24 1.30 -2.52
C LEU A 42 -1.49 1.84 -3.92
N VAL A 43 -0.47 1.77 -4.78
CA VAL A 43 -0.55 2.25 -6.16
C VAL A 43 0.08 1.23 -7.09
N ALA A 44 -0.53 1.04 -8.26
CA ALA A 44 0.06 0.22 -9.32
C ALA A 44 1.31 0.90 -9.86
N VAL A 45 2.32 0.10 -10.20
CA VAL A 45 3.62 0.64 -10.64
C VAL A 45 3.48 1.53 -11.87
N GLY A 46 2.59 1.20 -12.80
CA GLY A 46 2.37 2.04 -13.98
C GLY A 46 1.83 3.42 -13.63
N ASP A 47 0.89 3.47 -12.71
CA ASP A 47 0.34 4.75 -12.24
C ASP A 47 1.39 5.56 -11.48
N TYR A 48 2.24 4.88 -10.71
CA TYR A 48 3.29 5.57 -9.99
C TYR A 48 4.29 6.24 -10.95
N ILE A 49 4.66 5.53 -12.02
CA ILE A 49 5.59 6.06 -13.02
C ILE A 49 4.98 7.28 -13.71
N ASP A 50 3.70 7.23 -14.03
CA ASP A 50 3.04 8.30 -14.78
C ASP A 50 2.67 9.51 -13.91
N LEU A 51 2.21 9.27 -12.70
CA LEU A 51 1.57 10.30 -11.87
C LEU A 51 2.36 10.66 -10.61
N HIS A 52 3.30 9.83 -10.20
CA HIS A 52 4.14 10.02 -9.00
C HIS A 52 3.33 10.37 -7.74
N PRO A 53 2.25 9.63 -7.44
CA PRO A 53 1.50 9.91 -6.21
C PRO A 53 2.33 9.58 -4.97
N ARG A 54 1.99 10.21 -3.85
CA ARG A 54 2.68 9.97 -2.58
C ARG A 54 2.11 8.72 -1.93
N ALA A 55 2.45 7.56 -2.50
CA ALA A 55 1.95 6.27 -2.06
C ALA A 55 2.98 5.55 -1.19
N ASN A 56 2.50 4.63 -0.36
CA ASN A 56 3.37 3.86 0.53
C ASN A 56 3.88 2.58 -0.11
N LEU A 57 3.00 1.84 -0.76
CA LEU A 57 3.34 0.57 -1.39
C LEU A 57 3.08 0.67 -2.88
N ILE A 58 4.14 0.51 -3.65
CA ILE A 58 4.04 0.46 -5.10
C ILE A 58 4.05 -1.01 -5.48
N VAL A 59 3.01 -1.47 -6.16
CA VAL A 59 2.79 -2.88 -6.43
C VAL A 59 2.79 -3.14 -7.93
N ASP A 60 3.44 -4.22 -8.33
CA ASP A 60 3.47 -4.64 -9.73
C ASP A 60 2.17 -5.36 -10.07
N ILE A 61 1.16 -4.55 -10.37
CA ILE A 61 -0.19 -5.01 -10.67
C ILE A 61 -0.82 -4.01 -11.66
N GLU A 62 -1.77 -4.47 -12.44
CA GLU A 62 -2.52 -3.57 -13.31
C GLU A 62 -3.41 -2.65 -12.48
N SER A 63 -3.55 -1.41 -12.91
CA SER A 63 -4.34 -0.41 -12.19
C SER A 63 -5.78 -0.88 -11.97
N GLU A 64 -6.42 -1.42 -13.00
CA GLU A 64 -7.79 -1.91 -12.89
C GLU A 64 -7.91 -3.08 -11.92
N ALA A 65 -6.93 -3.97 -11.93
CA ALA A 65 -6.92 -5.10 -11.01
C ALA A 65 -6.80 -4.62 -9.56
N LEU A 66 -5.98 -3.60 -9.33
CA LEU A 66 -5.84 -3.02 -8.00
C LEU A 66 -7.16 -2.38 -7.54
N HIS A 67 -7.82 -1.62 -8.43
CA HIS A 67 -9.10 -1.00 -8.11
C HIS A 67 -10.16 -2.04 -7.78
N GLY A 68 -10.09 -3.21 -8.40
CA GLY A 68 -11.03 -4.30 -8.15
C GLY A 68 -10.86 -4.96 -6.79
N LEU A 69 -9.81 -4.62 -6.04
CA LEU A 69 -9.57 -5.19 -4.71
C LEU A 69 -10.28 -4.44 -3.59
N VAL A 70 -10.96 -3.34 -3.89
CA VAL A 70 -11.75 -2.62 -2.88
C VAL A 70 -12.76 -3.59 -2.26
N GLY A 71 -12.77 -3.63 -0.93
CA GLY A 71 -13.61 -4.58 -0.18
C GLY A 71 -12.96 -5.92 0.08
N ARG A 72 -11.73 -6.14 -0.40
CA ARG A 72 -11.03 -7.41 -0.23
C ARG A 72 -9.93 -7.27 0.82
N ARG A 73 -9.58 -8.40 1.41
CA ARG A 73 -8.43 -8.48 2.32
C ARG A 73 -7.23 -9.00 1.57
N LEU A 74 -6.09 -8.34 1.78
CA LEU A 74 -4.81 -8.72 1.17
C LEU A 74 -3.84 -9.14 2.27
N ARG A 75 -2.93 -10.05 1.92
CA ARG A 75 -1.78 -10.35 2.77
C ARG A 75 -0.51 -10.06 1.98
N ILE A 76 0.40 -9.31 2.59
CA ILE A 76 1.70 -8.99 2.00
C ILE A 76 2.72 -9.16 3.12
N GLY A 77 3.67 -10.08 2.93
CA GLY A 77 4.57 -10.43 4.03
C GLY A 77 3.77 -10.98 5.20
N SER A 78 3.93 -10.39 6.37
CA SER A 78 3.16 -10.79 7.55
C SER A 78 2.01 -9.83 7.89
N VAL A 79 1.81 -8.78 7.07
CA VAL A 79 0.75 -7.81 7.31
C VAL A 79 -0.52 -8.19 6.55
N GLN A 80 -1.67 -7.90 7.13
CA GLN A 80 -2.95 -8.03 6.42
C GLN A 80 -3.58 -6.65 6.29
N LEU A 81 -4.12 -6.38 5.11
CA LEU A 81 -4.70 -5.10 4.76
C LEU A 81 -6.13 -5.29 4.29
N ASP A 82 -7.04 -4.43 4.74
CA ASP A 82 -8.39 -4.37 4.21
C ASP A 82 -8.46 -3.18 3.27
N VAL A 83 -8.64 -3.43 1.99
CA VAL A 83 -8.75 -2.37 0.99
C VAL A 83 -10.12 -1.73 1.13
N THR A 84 -10.15 -0.45 1.46
CA THR A 84 -11.38 0.22 1.86
C THR A 84 -12.02 1.06 0.76
N SER A 85 -11.21 1.74 -0.04
CA SER A 85 -11.75 2.66 -1.04
C SER A 85 -10.70 3.00 -2.09
N LEU A 86 -11.19 3.53 -3.22
CA LEU A 86 -10.32 4.20 -4.17
C LEU A 86 -9.77 5.46 -3.54
N ALA A 87 -8.60 5.90 -4.00
CA ALA A 87 -7.91 7.05 -3.43
C ALA A 87 -8.45 8.40 -3.94
N GLY A 88 -9.67 8.44 -4.43
CA GLY A 88 -10.30 9.67 -4.89
C GLY A 88 -9.61 10.22 -6.13
N ASP A 89 -9.13 11.44 -6.04
CA ASP A 89 -8.43 12.08 -7.15
C ASP A 89 -7.01 11.57 -7.35
N CYS A 90 -6.50 10.80 -6.40
CA CYS A 90 -5.17 10.18 -6.51
C CYS A 90 -5.30 8.81 -7.15
N ALA A 91 -4.19 8.31 -7.69
CA ALA A 91 -4.16 6.94 -8.18
C ALA A 91 -4.18 5.96 -7.02
N GLY A 92 -4.66 4.75 -7.26
CA GLY A 92 -4.55 3.66 -6.31
C GLY A 92 -5.71 3.53 -5.34
N VAL A 93 -5.44 2.85 -4.24
CA VAL A 93 -6.45 2.52 -3.23
C VAL A 93 -5.89 2.78 -1.83
N TYR A 94 -6.80 2.99 -0.89
CA TYR A 94 -6.47 3.09 0.54
C TYR A 94 -6.80 1.78 1.23
N ALA A 95 -6.09 1.51 2.31
CA ALA A 95 -6.31 0.28 3.08
C ALA A 95 -6.11 0.54 4.57
N ASP A 96 -6.87 -0.19 5.38
CA ASP A 96 -6.68 -0.27 6.82
C ASP A 96 -5.80 -1.47 7.15
N VAL A 97 -5.30 -1.53 8.38
CA VAL A 97 -4.37 -2.58 8.82
C VAL A 97 -4.99 -3.38 9.96
N PRO A 98 -5.80 -4.40 9.66
CA PRO A 98 -6.37 -5.24 10.72
C PRO A 98 -5.34 -6.12 11.41
N VAL A 99 -4.26 -6.52 10.71
CA VAL A 99 -3.18 -7.31 11.31
C VAL A 99 -1.85 -6.65 10.97
N PRO A 100 -1.17 -6.05 11.95
CA PRO A 100 0.14 -5.44 11.69
C PRO A 100 1.22 -6.49 11.43
N GLY A 101 2.28 -6.07 10.77
CA GLY A 101 3.39 -6.96 10.47
C GLY A 101 4.42 -6.25 9.61
N ASP A 102 5.33 -7.05 9.04
CA ASP A 102 6.42 -6.53 8.22
C ASP A 102 6.14 -6.79 6.75
N VAL A 103 6.52 -5.84 5.92
CA VAL A 103 6.47 -5.96 4.46
C VAL A 103 7.84 -5.64 3.90
N SER A 104 8.23 -6.36 2.85
CA SER A 104 9.52 -6.15 2.17
C SER A 104 9.31 -6.05 0.68
N VAL A 105 10.20 -5.34 0.02
CA VAL A 105 10.22 -5.30 -1.44
C VAL A 105 10.39 -6.73 -1.96
N GLY A 106 9.56 -7.10 -2.93
CA GLY A 106 9.54 -8.45 -3.48
C GLY A 106 8.50 -9.35 -2.86
N ASP A 107 7.88 -8.94 -1.75
CA ASP A 107 6.82 -9.74 -1.15
C ASP A 107 5.63 -9.84 -2.09
N GLU A 108 5.04 -11.01 -2.14
CA GLU A 108 3.89 -11.28 -2.99
C GLU A 108 2.61 -10.76 -2.35
N LEU A 109 1.77 -10.16 -3.19
CA LEU A 109 0.45 -9.69 -2.80
C LEU A 109 -0.52 -10.86 -2.95
N LEU A 110 -1.06 -11.34 -1.85
CA LEU A 110 -2.00 -12.44 -1.85
C LEU A 110 -3.39 -11.91 -1.52
N VAL A 111 -4.35 -12.20 -2.39
CA VAL A 111 -5.74 -11.80 -2.16
C VAL A 111 -6.38 -12.87 -1.30
N GLY A 112 -6.77 -12.48 -0.09
CA GLY A 112 -7.42 -13.39 0.82
C GLY A 112 -8.87 -13.61 0.45
N VAL A 113 -9.42 -14.72 0.92
CA VAL A 113 -10.87 -14.93 0.88
C VAL A 113 -11.46 -13.92 1.85
N SER A 114 -12.52 -13.22 1.41
CA SER A 114 -13.15 -12.27 2.32
C SER A 114 -13.62 -13.03 3.56
N SER A 115 -13.22 -12.53 4.72
CA SER A 115 -13.63 -13.19 5.94
C SER A 115 -15.09 -12.90 6.19
N GLU A 116 -15.77 -13.93 6.48
CA GLU A 116 -17.19 -13.82 6.81
C GLU A 116 -17.34 -13.49 8.25
#